data_574502dafce2f951999f87e5a5aaed27
#
_entry.id   574502dafce2f951999f87e5a5aaed27
#
_cell.length_a   1.000
_cell.length_b   1.000
_cell.length_c   1.000
_cell.angle_alpha   90.00
_cell.angle_beta   90.00
_cell.angle_gamma   90.00
#
_symmetry.space_group_name_H-M   'P 1'
#
loop_
_entity.id
_entity.type
_entity.pdbx_description
1 polymer ?
#
loop_
_entity_poly.entity_id
_entity_poly.type
_entity_poly.pdbx_seq_one_letter_code
_entity_poly.pdbx_strand_id
1 'polypeptide(L)'
;MKIELQRYLKKKFPELYPPDFSFECNDGWFRLLLWLSRYLEMYITQQNEMAKSHPQNYLPVKQIVARQVKQKFGTLRFYSDGGNQHTETVIDYTTFISGYICEQTGNTIDVGYNHNGSVEVLHKDLAKNKNDFNFVDDEELRTILKNI
;
A
#
# COMPACT_ATOMS: atom_id res chain seq x y z
N MET A 1 3.37 7.68 9.59
CA MET A 1 3.77 6.33 10.09
C MET A 1 4.79 6.49 11.20
N LYS A 2 4.67 5.69 12.28
CA LYS A 2 5.62 5.67 13.40
C LYS A 2 7.04 5.37 12.94
N ILE A 3 8.03 5.99 13.59
CA ILE A 3 9.42 5.90 13.15
C ILE A 3 9.97 4.46 13.21
N GLU A 4 9.51 3.65 14.16
CA GLU A 4 9.92 2.25 14.30
C GLU A 4 9.47 1.41 13.10
N LEU A 5 8.24 1.64 12.62
CA LEU A 5 7.68 0.95 11.44
C LEU A 5 8.42 1.37 10.16
N GLN A 6 8.73 2.65 10.02
CA GLN A 6 9.53 3.17 8.90
C GLN A 6 10.94 2.56 8.89
N ARG A 7 11.60 2.52 10.06
CA ARG A 7 12.93 1.91 10.21
C ARG A 7 12.91 0.42 9.85
N TYR A 8 11.86 -0.30 10.26
CA TYR A 8 11.70 -1.71 9.91
C TYR A 8 11.64 -1.91 8.39
N LEU A 9 10.79 -1.15 7.67
CA LEU A 9 10.67 -1.26 6.21
C LEU A 9 11.99 -0.94 5.51
N LYS A 10 12.66 0.15 5.89
CA LYS A 10 13.95 0.55 5.30
C LYS A 10 15.06 -0.46 5.57
N LYS A 11 15.11 -1.02 6.78
CA LYS A 11 16.09 -2.08 7.12
C LYS A 11 15.83 -3.38 6.36
N LYS A 12 14.55 -3.74 6.17
CA LYS A 12 14.16 -4.99 5.52
C LYS A 12 14.30 -4.94 4.01
N PHE A 13 14.09 -3.75 3.41
CA PHE A 13 14.06 -3.53 1.97
C PHE A 13 14.95 -2.33 1.58
N PRO A 14 16.28 -2.42 1.82
CA PRO A 14 17.20 -1.29 1.62
C PRO A 14 17.34 -0.88 0.15
N GLU A 15 17.14 -1.81 -0.79
CA GLU A 15 17.19 -1.51 -2.23
C GLU A 15 15.93 -0.77 -2.71
N LEU A 16 14.80 -1.01 -2.03
CA LEU A 16 13.51 -0.38 -2.35
C LEU A 16 13.37 1.00 -1.71
N TYR A 17 13.80 1.15 -0.46
CA TYR A 17 13.68 2.39 0.32
C TYR A 17 15.05 2.98 0.66
N PRO A 18 15.42 4.14 0.06
CA PRO A 18 16.65 4.84 0.42
C PRO A 18 16.72 5.17 1.93
N PRO A 19 17.92 5.35 2.50
CA PRO A 19 18.10 5.60 3.94
C PRO A 19 17.36 6.83 4.48
N ASP A 20 17.26 7.89 3.66
CA ASP A 20 16.58 9.16 3.94
C ASP A 20 15.08 9.15 3.60
N PHE A 21 14.56 8.03 3.07
CA PHE A 21 13.15 7.90 2.70
C PHE A 21 12.21 8.03 3.90
N SER A 22 11.11 8.75 3.72
CA SER A 22 10.04 8.91 4.71
C SER A 22 8.68 8.53 4.11
N PHE A 23 7.81 7.96 4.97
CA PHE A 23 6.46 7.55 4.57
C PHE A 23 5.45 8.60 5.01
N GLU A 24 4.78 9.23 4.06
CA GLU A 24 3.77 10.27 4.25
C GLU A 24 2.35 9.64 4.36
N CYS A 25 2.21 8.61 5.19
CA CYS A 25 0.95 7.92 5.48
C CYS A 25 0.95 7.40 6.92
N ASN A 26 -0.22 6.98 7.42
CA ASN A 26 -0.37 6.50 8.78
C ASN A 26 -0.03 5.01 8.94
N ASP A 27 -0.09 4.52 10.19
CA ASP A 27 0.35 3.18 10.61
C ASP A 27 -0.51 2.06 10.04
N GLY A 28 -1.80 2.34 9.76
CA GLY A 28 -2.75 1.33 9.30
C GLY A 28 -2.36 0.67 7.97
N TRP A 29 -1.62 1.37 7.13
CA TRP A 29 -1.13 0.84 5.87
C TRP A 29 0.26 0.16 5.96
N PHE A 30 0.83 0.03 7.17
CA PHE A 30 2.13 -0.62 7.33
C PHE A 30 2.16 -2.06 6.77
N ARG A 31 1.14 -2.89 7.10
CA ARG A 31 1.09 -4.27 6.59
C ARG A 31 0.94 -4.34 5.08
N LEU A 32 0.14 -3.46 4.51
CA LEU A 32 -0.04 -3.36 3.05
C LEU A 32 1.29 -3.04 2.36
N LEU A 33 2.03 -2.06 2.86
CA LEU A 33 3.36 -1.69 2.37
C LEU A 33 4.38 -2.81 2.58
N LEU A 34 4.33 -3.52 3.70
CA LEU A 34 5.19 -4.67 3.97
C LEU A 34 4.97 -5.79 2.94
N TRP A 35 3.72 -6.12 2.63
CA TRP A 35 3.39 -7.17 1.65
C TRP A 35 3.74 -6.75 0.23
N LEU A 36 3.45 -5.50 -0.14
CA LEU A 36 3.88 -4.94 -1.43
C LEU A 36 5.39 -5.04 -1.59
N SER A 37 6.15 -4.57 -0.60
CA SER A 37 7.62 -4.59 -0.63
C SER A 37 8.18 -6.01 -0.78
N ARG A 38 7.64 -6.98 -0.02
CA ARG A 38 8.02 -8.40 -0.13
C ARG A 38 7.78 -8.95 -1.53
N TYR A 39 6.60 -8.65 -2.08
CA TYR A 39 6.25 -9.13 -3.41
C TYR A 39 7.16 -8.54 -4.48
N LEU A 40 7.39 -7.23 -4.47
CA LEU A 40 8.24 -6.55 -5.45
C LEU A 40 9.67 -7.09 -5.43
N GLU A 41 10.29 -7.22 -4.25
CA GLU A 41 11.64 -7.77 -4.11
C GLU A 41 11.72 -9.25 -4.54
N MET A 42 10.73 -10.06 -4.16
CA MET A 42 10.64 -11.46 -4.59
C MET A 42 10.54 -11.55 -6.12
N TYR A 43 9.63 -10.79 -6.73
CA TYR A 43 9.42 -10.80 -8.17
C TYR A 43 10.67 -10.36 -8.95
N ILE A 44 11.30 -9.25 -8.54
CA ILE A 44 12.54 -8.77 -9.17
C ILE A 44 13.64 -9.81 -9.10
N THR A 45 13.84 -10.42 -7.92
CA THR A 45 14.86 -11.47 -7.73
C THR A 45 14.61 -12.66 -8.64
N GLN A 46 13.39 -13.22 -8.62
CA GLN A 46 13.02 -14.38 -9.45
C GLN A 46 13.14 -14.06 -10.94
N GLN A 47 12.63 -12.93 -11.38
CA GLN A 47 12.68 -12.52 -12.78
C GLN A 47 14.12 -12.36 -13.28
N ASN A 48 14.99 -11.78 -12.47
CA ASN A 48 16.39 -11.59 -12.82
C ASN A 48 17.19 -12.90 -12.83
N GLU A 49 16.88 -13.85 -11.96
CA GLU A 49 17.43 -15.21 -12.00
C GLU A 49 17.00 -15.96 -13.28
N MET A 50 15.71 -15.87 -13.64
CA MET A 50 15.20 -16.44 -14.87
C MET A 50 15.82 -15.79 -16.11
N ALA A 51 16.02 -14.48 -16.13
CA ALA A 51 16.69 -13.77 -17.22
C ALA A 51 18.15 -14.20 -17.39
N LYS A 52 18.87 -14.50 -16.30
CA LYS A 52 20.23 -15.04 -16.35
C LYS A 52 20.28 -16.47 -16.93
N SER A 53 19.35 -17.32 -16.52
CA SER A 53 19.30 -18.72 -16.92
C SER A 53 18.73 -18.92 -18.34
N HIS A 54 17.78 -18.07 -18.73
CA HIS A 54 17.04 -18.17 -20.00
C HIS A 54 16.90 -16.79 -20.66
N PRO A 55 18.02 -16.16 -21.09
CA PRO A 55 18.02 -14.78 -21.58
C PRO A 55 17.19 -14.56 -22.85
N GLN A 56 16.92 -15.60 -23.62
CA GLN A 56 16.05 -15.53 -24.80
C GLN A 56 14.55 -15.48 -24.47
N ASN A 57 14.15 -15.89 -23.26
CA ASN A 57 12.75 -15.97 -22.85
C ASN A 57 12.35 -14.94 -21.79
N TYR A 58 13.31 -14.40 -21.06
CA TYR A 58 13.07 -13.48 -19.94
C TYR A 58 13.95 -12.25 -20.04
N LEU A 59 13.35 -11.10 -19.79
CA LEU A 59 14.07 -9.82 -19.68
C LEU A 59 14.33 -9.51 -18.20
N PRO A 60 15.51 -8.94 -17.87
CA PRO A 60 15.78 -8.48 -16.52
C PRO A 60 14.87 -7.30 -16.15
N VAL A 61 14.50 -7.23 -14.87
CA VAL A 61 13.72 -6.14 -14.31
C VAL A 61 14.64 -5.21 -13.51
N LYS A 62 14.56 -3.93 -13.83
CA LYS A 62 15.31 -2.90 -13.09
C LYS A 62 14.82 -2.81 -11.66
N GLN A 63 15.74 -2.70 -10.69
CA GLN A 63 15.41 -2.49 -9.28
C GLN A 63 14.44 -1.31 -9.12
N ILE A 64 13.38 -1.55 -8.35
CA ILE A 64 12.44 -0.49 -7.95
C ILE A 64 13.04 0.30 -6.81
N VAL A 65 12.99 1.62 -6.93
CA VAL A 65 13.39 2.55 -5.88
C VAL A 65 12.23 3.50 -5.60
N ALA A 66 11.70 3.46 -4.40
CA ALA A 66 10.61 4.33 -3.97
C ALA A 66 11.04 5.80 -3.97
N ARG A 67 10.21 6.68 -4.53
CA ARG A 67 10.41 8.13 -4.58
C ARG A 67 9.49 8.86 -3.61
N GLN A 68 8.26 8.42 -3.51
CA GLN A 68 7.29 8.96 -2.57
C GLN A 68 6.23 7.91 -2.25
N VAL A 69 5.87 7.79 -0.98
CA VAL A 69 4.72 7.01 -0.51
C VAL A 69 3.87 7.92 0.34
N LYS A 70 2.63 8.17 -0.11
CA LYS A 70 1.72 9.11 0.57
C LYS A 70 0.25 8.73 0.48
N GLN A 71 -0.54 9.30 1.36
CA GLN A 71 -1.98 9.35 1.23
C GLN A 71 -2.38 10.42 0.22
N LYS A 72 -3.32 10.10 -0.68
CA LYS A 72 -3.98 11.08 -1.54
C LYS A 72 -5.38 10.61 -1.87
N PHE A 73 -6.38 11.45 -1.58
CA PHE A 73 -7.81 11.16 -1.84
C PHE A 73 -8.30 9.83 -1.24
N GLY A 74 -7.85 9.51 -0.01
CA GLY A 74 -8.25 8.29 0.70
C GLY A 74 -7.57 7.01 0.21
N THR A 75 -6.56 7.10 -0.65
CA THR A 75 -5.79 5.95 -1.14
C THR A 75 -4.29 6.16 -1.02
N LEU A 76 -3.56 5.04 -0.91
CA LEU A 76 -2.11 5.01 -0.94
C LEU A 76 -1.60 5.34 -2.35
N ARG A 77 -0.60 6.21 -2.45
CA ARG A 77 0.17 6.44 -3.66
C ARG A 77 1.60 5.97 -3.44
N PHE A 78 2.09 5.16 -4.36
CA PHE A 78 3.46 4.65 -4.34
C PHE A 78 4.14 5.04 -5.65
N TYR A 79 4.96 6.08 -5.60
CA TYR A 79 5.75 6.54 -6.75
C TYR A 79 7.15 5.97 -6.68
N SER A 80 7.62 5.42 -7.78
CA SER A 80 8.94 4.76 -7.85
C SER A 80 9.57 4.90 -9.23
N ASP A 81 10.87 4.69 -9.29
CA ASP A 81 11.61 4.42 -10.52
C ASP A 81 11.88 2.92 -10.64
N GLY A 82 12.18 2.44 -11.85
CA GLY A 82 12.47 1.04 -12.13
C GLY A 82 11.22 0.20 -12.32
N GLY A 83 11.36 -1.12 -12.17
CA GLY A 83 10.25 -2.04 -12.39
C GLY A 83 9.92 -2.30 -13.86
N ASN A 84 8.74 -2.85 -14.08
CA ASN A 84 8.15 -3.12 -15.39
C ASN A 84 6.61 -3.07 -15.29
N GLN A 85 5.90 -3.34 -16.39
CA GLN A 85 4.45 -3.34 -16.44
C GLN A 85 3.79 -4.22 -15.36
N HIS A 86 4.37 -5.37 -15.02
CA HIS A 86 3.83 -6.23 -13.97
C HIS A 86 3.92 -5.56 -12.60
N THR A 87 5.06 -4.96 -12.27
CA THR A 87 5.24 -4.26 -10.98
C THR A 87 4.35 -3.03 -10.87
N GLU A 88 4.12 -2.30 -11.96
CA GLU A 88 3.16 -1.20 -12.02
C GLU A 88 1.74 -1.68 -11.72
N THR A 89 1.31 -2.78 -12.34
CA THR A 89 -0.02 -3.39 -12.08
C THR A 89 -0.19 -3.80 -10.62
N VAL A 90 0.85 -4.35 -9.98
CA VAL A 90 0.81 -4.72 -8.55
C VAL A 90 0.71 -3.48 -7.66
N ILE A 91 1.44 -2.42 -7.98
CA ILE A 91 1.35 -1.13 -7.27
C ILE A 91 -0.03 -0.52 -7.42
N ASP A 92 -0.61 -0.53 -8.61
CA ASP A 92 -1.95 -0.03 -8.88
C ASP A 92 -3.02 -0.82 -8.11
N TYR A 93 -2.90 -2.15 -8.08
CA TYR A 93 -3.79 -3.00 -7.29
C TYR A 93 -3.66 -2.71 -5.78
N THR A 94 -2.44 -2.48 -5.30
CA THR A 94 -2.19 -2.07 -3.91
C THR A 94 -2.83 -0.72 -3.60
N THR A 95 -2.77 0.23 -4.52
CA THR A 95 -3.47 1.51 -4.43
C THR A 95 -4.99 1.30 -4.30
N PHE A 96 -5.58 0.44 -5.13
CA PHE A 96 -7.01 0.09 -5.06
C PHE A 96 -7.38 -0.50 -3.69
N ILE A 97 -6.67 -1.53 -3.24
CA ILE A 97 -6.92 -2.20 -1.95
C ILE A 97 -6.80 -1.23 -0.77
N SER A 98 -5.89 -0.26 -0.83
CA SER A 98 -5.70 0.71 0.26
C SER A 98 -6.96 1.51 0.60
N GLY A 99 -7.86 1.72 -0.38
CA GLY A 99 -9.14 2.39 -0.21
C GLY A 99 -10.16 1.61 0.64
N TYR A 100 -9.88 0.36 0.96
CA TYR A 100 -10.70 -0.53 1.81
C TYR A 100 -10.07 -0.78 3.19
N ILE A 101 -8.96 -0.13 3.50
CA ILE A 101 -8.20 -0.32 4.74
C ILE A 101 -8.08 1.03 5.46
N CYS A 102 -8.57 1.11 6.69
CA CYS A 102 -8.41 2.31 7.51
C CYS A 102 -6.94 2.70 7.63
N GLU A 103 -6.58 3.88 7.14
CA GLU A 103 -5.21 4.38 7.12
C GLU A 103 -4.58 4.48 8.52
N GLN A 104 -5.39 4.75 9.55
CA GLN A 104 -4.87 4.90 10.91
C GLN A 104 -4.72 3.56 11.65
N THR A 105 -5.67 2.63 11.48
CA THR A 105 -5.73 1.41 12.30
C THR A 105 -5.41 0.13 11.55
N GLY A 106 -5.57 0.12 10.23
CA GLY A 106 -5.49 -1.10 9.41
C GLY A 106 -6.75 -1.96 9.42
N ASN A 107 -7.83 -1.49 10.05
CA ASN A 107 -9.13 -2.17 10.00
C ASN A 107 -9.67 -2.22 8.57
N THR A 108 -10.41 -3.31 8.27
CA THR A 108 -11.06 -3.53 6.98
C THR A 108 -12.58 -3.64 7.09
N ILE A 109 -13.14 -3.60 8.30
CA ILE A 109 -14.57 -3.62 8.56
C ILE A 109 -15.01 -2.23 9.04
N ASP A 110 -16.22 -1.79 8.65
CA ASP A 110 -16.77 -0.48 8.97
C ASP A 110 -15.85 0.68 8.54
N VAL A 111 -15.18 0.51 7.40
CA VAL A 111 -14.30 1.51 6.78
C VAL A 111 -15.08 2.33 5.75
N GLY A 112 -14.71 3.58 5.59
CA GLY A 112 -15.32 4.49 4.63
C GLY A 112 -14.48 5.72 4.36
N TYR A 113 -14.90 6.46 3.34
CA TYR A 113 -14.32 7.75 3.01
C TYR A 113 -14.94 8.85 3.89
N ASN A 114 -14.10 9.61 4.55
CA ASN A 114 -14.48 10.77 5.35
C ASN A 114 -13.96 12.06 4.72
N HIS A 115 -14.85 12.96 4.40
CA HIS A 115 -14.55 14.27 3.85
C HIS A 115 -14.49 15.32 4.97
N ASN A 116 -13.29 15.79 5.30
CA ASN A 116 -13.08 16.82 6.32
C ASN A 116 -11.92 17.74 5.90
N GLY A 117 -12.16 18.55 4.86
CA GLY A 117 -11.12 19.38 4.21
C GLY A 117 -10.22 18.58 3.25
N SER A 118 -9.94 17.32 3.56
CA SER A 118 -9.30 16.31 2.72
C SER A 118 -10.11 15.03 2.73
N VAL A 119 -9.85 14.12 1.78
CA VAL A 119 -10.47 12.80 1.76
C VAL A 119 -9.53 11.82 2.47
N GLU A 120 -10.03 11.16 3.52
CA GLU A 120 -9.31 10.13 4.27
C GLU A 120 -10.12 8.83 4.25
N VAL A 121 -9.46 7.69 4.25
CA VAL A 121 -10.09 6.37 4.45
C VAL A 121 -9.93 5.95 5.90
N LEU A 122 -11.03 5.86 6.62
CA LEU A 122 -11.04 5.69 8.08
C LEU A 122 -12.05 4.64 8.52
N HIS A 123 -11.81 4.02 9.68
CA HIS A 123 -12.88 3.34 10.42
C HIS A 123 -13.91 4.36 10.90
N LYS A 124 -15.19 4.01 10.92
CA LYS A 124 -16.31 4.91 11.25
C LYS A 124 -16.16 5.66 12.58
N ASP A 125 -15.53 5.02 13.60
CA ASP A 125 -15.34 5.61 14.92
C ASP A 125 -14.28 6.73 14.93
N LEU A 126 -13.46 6.81 13.90
CA LEU A 126 -12.45 7.83 13.70
C LEU A 126 -12.92 8.98 12.79
N ALA A 127 -14.10 8.83 12.19
CA ALA A 127 -14.66 9.84 11.31
C ALA A 127 -14.95 11.15 12.07
N LYS A 128 -14.30 12.24 11.67
CA LYS A 128 -14.48 13.59 12.26
C LYS A 128 -15.78 14.23 11.78
N ASN A 129 -16.16 13.96 10.54
CA ASN A 129 -17.41 14.42 9.94
C ASN A 129 -18.31 13.20 9.65
N LYS A 130 -19.18 12.87 10.61
CA LYS A 130 -20.09 11.71 10.50
C LYS A 130 -21.18 11.90 9.45
N ASN A 131 -21.50 13.14 9.10
CA ASN A 131 -22.53 13.45 8.08
C ASN A 131 -22.00 13.25 6.66
N ASP A 132 -20.70 13.24 6.49
CA ASP A 132 -20.01 13.09 5.21
C ASP A 132 -19.06 11.89 5.24
N PHE A 133 -19.57 10.77 5.77
CA PHE A 133 -18.87 9.49 5.85
C PHE A 133 -19.59 8.46 4.98
N ASN A 134 -18.88 7.95 3.98
CA ASN A 134 -19.40 7.00 3.01
C ASN A 134 -18.69 5.65 3.15
N PHE A 135 -19.41 4.63 3.62
CA PHE A 135 -18.86 3.26 3.72
C PHE A 135 -18.40 2.74 2.37
N VAL A 136 -17.29 1.99 2.35
CA VAL A 136 -16.79 1.30 1.15
C VAL A 136 -17.57 0.01 0.85
N ASP A 137 -18.09 -0.65 1.89
CA ASP A 137 -18.92 -1.85 1.79
C ASP A 137 -20.38 -1.52 2.05
N ASP A 138 -21.28 -2.26 1.41
CA ASP A 138 -22.71 -2.16 1.66
C ASP A 138 -23.10 -2.68 3.07
N GLU A 139 -24.33 -2.42 3.48
CA GLU A 139 -24.82 -2.77 4.82
C GLU A 139 -24.90 -4.29 5.03
N GLU A 140 -25.28 -5.03 4.01
CA GLU A 140 -25.40 -6.49 4.08
C GLU A 140 -24.03 -7.13 4.34
N LEU A 141 -23.01 -6.77 3.55
CA LEU A 141 -21.64 -7.28 3.72
C LEU A 141 -21.07 -6.91 5.10
N ARG A 142 -21.23 -5.66 5.53
CA ARG A 142 -20.76 -5.21 6.85
C ARG A 142 -21.40 -6.00 8.00
N THR A 143 -22.69 -6.36 7.86
CA THR A 143 -23.41 -7.18 8.85
C THR A 143 -22.86 -8.61 8.89
N ILE A 144 -22.63 -9.22 7.74
CA ILE A 144 -22.03 -10.56 7.62
C ILE A 144 -20.65 -10.58 8.28
N LEU A 145 -19.78 -9.63 7.93
CA LEU A 145 -18.39 -9.57 8.42
C LEU A 145 -18.28 -9.40 9.95
N LYS A 146 -19.26 -8.76 10.59
CA LYS A 146 -19.31 -8.62 12.06
C LYS A 146 -19.69 -9.92 12.79
N ASN A 147 -20.28 -10.87 12.09
CA ASN A 147 -20.77 -12.13 12.66
C ASN A 147 -19.83 -13.32 12.39
N ILE A 148 -18.72 -13.10 11.71
CA ILE A 148 -17.66 -14.08 11.47
C ILE A 148 -16.58 -13.97 12.55
#